data_88092f2a964d84e966d6222e2f5a92b9
#
_entry.id   88092f2a964d84e966d6222e2f5a92b9
#
_cell.length_a   1.000
_cell.length_b   1.000
_cell.length_c   1.000
_cell.angle_alpha   90.00
_cell.angle_beta   90.00
_cell.angle_gamma   90.00
#
_symmetry.space_group_name_H-M   'P 1'
#
loop_
_entity.id
_entity.type
_entity.pdbx_description
1 polymer ?
#
loop_
_entity_poly.entity_id
_entity_poly.type
_entity_poly.pdbx_seq_one_letter_code
_entity_poly.pdbx_strand_id
1 'polypeptide(L)'
;VDRRLIAWLRGRLESEDLDARLDGKSIPEICALRRRLHFGRQFRSEYFILENAFGIMAHGSYTPVSGIADAVRQYIERDEAVDRHYRYFYLYFDRLENSADFERLRDLTENIYTNDHLNKQLVGWNRSLTEAGGKTGLPRQLDFYSRCVRTARERTVVIISDALRYEVGRTLFERLQADEKCTATLSAMQAVLPSYTRFGMAALLPHKRIELCPDLRVTVDGKPTDDLKQREAVLQAVQPNSRCLRFDDIRSMKVAELREIFTGQDVVYVYHNQIDARGDKASTENEVFAACEEAVDEIFALIKRLTVSANTIHYIITADHGFLYKR
;
A
#
# COMPACT_ATOMS: atom_id res chain seq x y z
N VAL A 1 -20.14 8.53 -29.16
CA VAL A 1 -20.59 9.18 -27.92
C VAL A 1 -19.42 9.32 -26.96
N ASP A 2 -18.75 8.22 -26.55
CA ASP A 2 -17.72 8.26 -25.51
C ASP A 2 -16.55 9.18 -25.82
N ARG A 3 -15.98 9.15 -27.04
CA ARG A 3 -14.88 10.06 -27.42
C ARG A 3 -15.24 11.55 -27.23
N ARG A 4 -16.46 11.95 -27.56
CA ARG A 4 -16.91 13.35 -27.36
C ARG A 4 -17.14 13.66 -25.89
N LEU A 5 -17.65 12.71 -25.13
CA LEU A 5 -17.87 12.85 -23.69
C LEU A 5 -16.55 12.95 -22.95
N ILE A 6 -15.56 12.11 -23.27
CA ILE A 6 -14.22 12.14 -22.71
C ILE A 6 -13.53 13.48 -23.01
N ALA A 7 -13.60 13.96 -24.26
CA ALA A 7 -13.06 15.26 -24.63
C ALA A 7 -13.73 16.41 -23.85
N TRP A 8 -15.05 16.36 -23.65
CA TRP A 8 -15.78 17.35 -22.85
C TRP A 8 -15.35 17.30 -21.38
N LEU A 9 -15.33 16.12 -20.75
CA LEU A 9 -14.92 15.93 -19.35
C LEU A 9 -13.47 16.41 -19.13
N ARG A 10 -12.56 16.03 -20.02
CA ARG A 10 -11.17 16.48 -20.01
C ARG A 10 -11.08 18.01 -20.07
N GLY A 11 -11.77 18.65 -21.02
CA GLY A 11 -11.78 20.11 -21.15
C GLY A 11 -12.30 20.83 -19.89
N ARG A 12 -13.27 20.23 -19.16
CA ARG A 12 -13.74 20.77 -17.88
C ARG A 12 -12.63 20.68 -16.82
N LEU A 13 -11.98 19.52 -16.70
CA LEU A 13 -10.85 19.37 -15.76
C LEU A 13 -9.68 20.28 -16.10
N GLU A 14 -9.29 20.40 -17.38
CA GLU A 14 -8.23 21.31 -17.83
C GLU A 14 -8.51 22.79 -17.61
N SER A 15 -9.78 23.16 -17.46
CA SER A 15 -10.23 24.49 -17.05
C SER A 15 -10.58 24.59 -15.55
N GLU A 16 -10.27 23.56 -14.79
CA GLU A 16 -10.54 23.45 -13.34
C GLU A 16 -12.02 23.62 -12.95
N ASP A 17 -12.93 23.34 -13.89
CA ASP A 17 -14.39 23.36 -13.66
C ASP A 17 -14.86 22.05 -13.02
N LEU A 18 -14.63 21.92 -11.72
CA LEU A 18 -14.99 20.73 -10.95
C LEU A 18 -16.50 20.62 -10.65
N ASP A 19 -17.22 21.72 -10.80
CA ASP A 19 -18.68 21.75 -10.61
C ASP A 19 -19.45 21.38 -11.87
N ALA A 20 -18.78 21.10 -12.98
CA ALA A 20 -19.38 20.69 -14.22
C ALA A 20 -20.28 19.48 -14.05
N ARG A 21 -21.48 19.56 -14.62
CA ARG A 21 -22.49 18.49 -14.60
C ARG A 21 -23.05 18.25 -15.99
N LEU A 22 -23.40 17.00 -16.24
CA LEU A 22 -24.15 16.61 -17.45
C LEU A 22 -25.32 15.72 -17.00
N ASP A 23 -26.52 16.07 -17.37
CA ASP A 23 -27.76 15.42 -16.93
C ASP A 23 -27.83 15.26 -15.39
N GLY A 24 -27.40 16.31 -14.68
CA GLY A 24 -27.37 16.36 -13.22
C GLY A 24 -26.23 15.58 -12.55
N LYS A 25 -25.42 14.84 -13.31
CA LYS A 25 -24.31 14.02 -12.78
C LYS A 25 -23.00 14.76 -12.81
N SER A 26 -22.23 14.61 -11.74
CA SER A 26 -20.86 15.09 -11.61
C SER A 26 -19.87 14.29 -12.47
N ILE A 27 -18.66 14.80 -12.65
CA ILE A 27 -17.60 14.13 -13.42
C ILE A 27 -17.33 12.70 -12.92
N PRO A 28 -17.11 12.45 -11.60
CA PRO A 28 -16.91 11.08 -11.10
C PRO A 28 -18.11 10.16 -11.34
N GLU A 29 -19.34 10.65 -11.15
CA GLU A 29 -20.55 9.85 -11.38
C GLU A 29 -20.69 9.45 -12.86
N ILE A 30 -20.36 10.35 -13.77
CA ILE A 30 -20.35 10.05 -15.22
C ILE A 30 -19.30 8.99 -15.52
N CYS A 31 -18.07 9.16 -15.02
CA CYS A 31 -16.98 8.21 -15.22
C CYS A 31 -17.34 6.82 -14.69
N ALA A 32 -17.85 6.72 -13.46
CA ALA A 32 -18.26 5.48 -12.84
C ALA A 32 -19.40 4.80 -13.62
N LEU A 33 -20.41 5.55 -14.08
CA LEU A 33 -21.50 5.04 -14.89
C LEU A 33 -20.99 4.49 -16.23
N ARG A 34 -20.16 5.27 -16.95
CA ARG A 34 -19.68 4.88 -18.29
C ARG A 34 -18.84 3.63 -18.28
N ARG A 35 -17.95 3.46 -17.29
CA ARG A 35 -17.14 2.24 -17.14
C ARG A 35 -17.97 0.94 -17.02
N ARG A 36 -19.21 1.02 -16.52
CA ARG A 36 -20.11 -0.14 -16.37
C ARG A 36 -20.85 -0.48 -17.66
N LEU A 37 -21.00 0.47 -18.58
CA LEU A 37 -21.74 0.28 -19.81
C LEU A 37 -20.88 -0.40 -20.88
N HIS A 38 -21.52 -1.20 -21.73
CA HIS A 38 -20.85 -2.02 -22.74
C HIS A 38 -19.86 -1.21 -23.60
N PHE A 39 -20.31 -0.10 -24.20
CA PHE A 39 -19.46 0.73 -25.06
C PHE A 39 -18.42 1.55 -24.28
N GLY A 40 -18.68 1.85 -23.01
CA GLY A 40 -17.72 2.58 -22.16
C GLY A 40 -16.55 1.73 -21.70
N ARG A 41 -16.66 0.39 -21.75
CA ARG A 41 -15.59 -0.51 -21.29
C ARG A 41 -14.30 -0.38 -22.10
N GLN A 42 -14.38 -0.09 -23.39
CA GLN A 42 -13.21 0.12 -24.25
C GLN A 42 -12.45 1.41 -23.94
N PHE A 43 -13.10 2.35 -23.20
CA PHE A 43 -12.51 3.62 -22.74
C PHE A 43 -12.30 3.61 -21.22
N ARG A 44 -12.10 2.44 -20.66
CA ARG A 44 -12.01 2.29 -19.20
C ARG A 44 -10.84 3.07 -18.60
N SER A 45 -9.70 3.07 -19.26
CA SER A 45 -8.51 3.80 -18.81
C SER A 45 -8.76 5.30 -18.80
N GLU A 46 -9.33 5.86 -19.85
CA GLU A 46 -9.62 7.29 -19.96
C GLU A 46 -10.60 7.74 -18.87
N TYR A 47 -11.63 6.97 -18.59
CA TYR A 47 -12.58 7.29 -17.52
C TYR A 47 -11.95 7.18 -16.12
N PHE A 48 -11.02 6.25 -15.90
CA PHE A 48 -10.26 6.20 -14.65
C PHE A 48 -9.30 7.39 -14.52
N ILE A 49 -8.62 7.78 -15.58
CA ILE A 49 -7.75 8.97 -15.59
C ILE A 49 -8.56 10.22 -15.20
N LEU A 50 -9.72 10.43 -15.82
CA LEU A 50 -10.56 11.61 -15.55
C LEU A 50 -11.09 11.61 -14.10
N GLU A 51 -11.53 10.47 -13.58
CA GLU A 51 -12.00 10.34 -12.19
C GLU A 51 -10.89 10.62 -11.19
N ASN A 52 -9.69 10.09 -11.43
CA ASN A 52 -8.57 10.28 -10.53
C ASN A 52 -7.95 11.68 -10.64
N ALA A 53 -7.91 12.27 -11.82
CA ALA A 53 -7.58 13.69 -11.98
C ALA A 53 -8.54 14.58 -11.18
N PHE A 54 -9.84 14.33 -11.28
CA PHE A 54 -10.83 15.03 -10.48
C PHE A 54 -10.54 14.89 -8.97
N GLY A 55 -10.24 13.67 -8.50
CA GLY A 55 -9.94 13.42 -7.09
C GLY A 55 -8.71 14.20 -6.59
N ILE A 56 -7.65 14.26 -7.40
CA ILE A 56 -6.45 15.05 -7.09
C ILE A 56 -6.79 16.54 -7.06
N MET A 57 -7.50 17.06 -8.05
CA MET A 57 -7.86 18.49 -8.13
C MET A 57 -8.78 18.90 -6.97
N ALA A 58 -9.77 18.08 -6.63
CA ALA A 58 -10.75 18.38 -5.59
C ALA A 58 -10.15 18.32 -4.17
N HIS A 59 -9.15 17.50 -3.94
CA HIS A 59 -8.60 17.21 -2.61
C HIS A 59 -7.11 17.48 -2.46
N GLY A 60 -6.39 17.78 -3.55
CA GLY A 60 -4.94 17.95 -3.58
C GLY A 60 -4.43 19.26 -2.95
N SER A 61 -5.29 20.18 -2.55
CA SER A 61 -4.87 21.37 -1.79
C SER A 61 -4.63 21.00 -0.34
N TYR A 62 -3.35 20.78 0.04
CA TYR A 62 -2.97 20.44 1.40
C TYR A 62 -3.19 21.61 2.35
N THR A 63 -3.92 21.38 3.41
CA THR A 63 -4.12 22.34 4.51
C THR A 63 -3.23 21.96 5.67
N PRO A 64 -2.24 22.78 6.05
CA PRO A 64 -1.38 22.51 7.20
C PRO A 64 -2.17 22.39 8.49
N VAL A 65 -1.81 21.40 9.31
CA VAL A 65 -2.37 21.20 10.66
C VAL A 65 -1.30 21.39 11.73
N SER A 66 -1.72 21.56 12.98
CA SER A 66 -0.81 21.79 14.09
C SER A 66 -0.49 20.48 14.81
N GLY A 67 0.79 20.11 14.78
CA GLY A 67 1.31 18.96 15.50
C GLY A 67 1.15 17.62 14.78
N ILE A 68 1.96 16.66 15.21
CA ILE A 68 2.10 15.36 14.51
C ILE A 68 0.84 14.49 14.63
N ALA A 69 0.10 14.54 15.73
CA ALA A 69 -1.11 13.75 15.91
C ALA A 69 -2.21 14.15 14.93
N ASP A 70 -2.36 15.45 14.66
CA ASP A 70 -3.32 15.95 13.68
C ASP A 70 -2.85 15.67 12.25
N ALA A 71 -1.55 15.74 11.98
CA ALA A 71 -0.99 15.37 10.68
C ALA A 71 -1.21 13.87 10.37
N VAL A 72 -1.01 13.00 11.34
CA VAL A 72 -1.30 11.56 11.22
C VAL A 72 -2.78 11.32 10.95
N ARG A 73 -3.66 11.94 11.72
CA ARG A 73 -5.11 11.80 11.55
C ARG A 73 -5.56 12.29 10.18
N GLN A 74 -5.11 13.48 9.77
CA GLN A 74 -5.41 14.04 8.47
C GLN A 74 -4.98 13.11 7.33
N TYR A 75 -3.77 12.53 7.42
CA TYR A 75 -3.31 11.58 6.42
C TYR A 75 -4.22 10.36 6.33
N ILE A 76 -4.53 9.73 7.47
CA ILE A 76 -5.36 8.52 7.55
C ILE A 76 -6.79 8.76 7.06
N GLU A 77 -7.37 9.91 7.35
CA GLU A 77 -8.77 10.21 7.07
C GLU A 77 -9.00 10.84 5.69
N ARG A 78 -7.98 11.49 5.12
CA ARG A 78 -8.15 12.31 3.91
C ARG A 78 -7.01 12.17 2.90
N ASP A 79 -5.78 12.45 3.33
CA ASP A 79 -4.68 12.71 2.39
C ASP A 79 -4.19 11.42 1.70
N GLU A 80 -4.37 10.23 2.32
CA GLU A 80 -4.09 8.95 1.69
C GLU A 80 -4.88 8.76 0.38
N ALA A 81 -6.09 9.33 0.31
CA ALA A 81 -6.91 9.24 -0.88
C ALA A 81 -6.31 10.04 -2.05
N VAL A 82 -5.61 11.15 -1.78
CA VAL A 82 -4.91 11.92 -2.83
C VAL A 82 -3.75 11.11 -3.40
N ASP A 83 -2.95 10.46 -2.54
CA ASP A 83 -1.88 9.55 -2.96
C ASP A 83 -2.44 8.40 -3.81
N ARG A 84 -3.58 7.82 -3.40
CA ARG A 84 -4.26 6.75 -4.11
C ARG A 84 -4.80 7.22 -5.47
N HIS A 85 -5.37 8.41 -5.56
CA HIS A 85 -5.78 9.00 -6.83
C HIS A 85 -4.59 9.22 -7.75
N TYR A 86 -3.45 9.70 -7.22
CA TYR A 86 -2.24 9.88 -8.01
C TYR A 86 -1.71 8.55 -8.55
N ARG A 87 -1.67 7.52 -7.73
CA ARG A 87 -1.27 6.17 -8.15
C ARG A 87 -2.19 5.63 -9.25
N TYR A 88 -3.50 5.73 -9.09
CA TYR A 88 -4.45 5.25 -10.10
C TYR A 88 -4.41 6.11 -11.37
N PHE A 89 -4.21 7.41 -11.26
CA PHE A 89 -4.07 8.27 -12.42
C PHE A 89 -2.94 7.76 -13.33
N TYR A 90 -1.75 7.57 -12.80
CA TYR A 90 -0.61 7.09 -13.59
C TYR A 90 -0.73 5.63 -14.00
N LEU A 91 -1.28 4.77 -13.16
CA LEU A 91 -1.55 3.38 -13.52
C LEU A 91 -2.38 3.25 -14.81
N TYR A 92 -3.37 4.11 -14.98
CA TYR A 92 -4.21 4.09 -16.17
C TYR A 92 -3.65 4.94 -17.31
N PHE A 93 -2.93 6.00 -16.99
CA PHE A 93 -2.22 6.81 -17.99
C PHE A 93 -1.19 5.99 -18.77
N ASP A 94 -0.42 5.15 -18.09
CA ASP A 94 0.58 4.27 -18.68
C ASP A 94 -0.03 3.14 -19.54
N ARG A 95 -1.32 2.88 -19.38
CA ARG A 95 -2.07 1.90 -20.18
C ARG A 95 -2.68 2.48 -21.46
N LEU A 96 -2.58 3.79 -21.67
CA LEU A 96 -3.08 4.39 -22.89
C LEU A 96 -2.16 4.04 -24.07
N GLU A 97 -2.75 3.60 -25.19
CA GLU A 97 -2.03 3.42 -26.45
C GLU A 97 -1.55 4.77 -27.02
N ASN A 98 -2.33 5.83 -26.79
CA ASN A 98 -2.01 7.20 -27.16
C ASN A 98 -2.38 8.17 -26.04
N SER A 99 -1.35 8.70 -25.37
CA SER A 99 -1.49 9.62 -24.25
C SER A 99 -1.54 11.10 -24.64
N ALA A 100 -1.25 11.44 -25.92
CA ALA A 100 -1.10 12.83 -26.37
C ALA A 100 -2.28 13.73 -25.98
N ASP A 101 -3.51 13.20 -26.07
CA ASP A 101 -4.70 13.94 -25.69
C ASP A 101 -4.79 14.28 -24.19
N PHE A 102 -4.07 13.58 -23.32
CA PHE A 102 -4.12 13.73 -21.87
C PHE A 102 -2.89 14.41 -21.27
N GLU A 103 -1.90 14.81 -22.07
CA GLU A 103 -0.65 15.39 -21.56
C GLU A 103 -0.88 16.67 -20.78
N ARG A 104 -1.75 17.56 -21.25
CA ARG A 104 -2.07 18.80 -20.53
C ARG A 104 -2.73 18.52 -19.18
N LEU A 105 -3.66 17.57 -19.15
CA LEU A 105 -4.29 17.13 -17.91
C LEU A 105 -3.28 16.48 -16.94
N ARG A 106 -2.35 15.68 -17.48
CA ARG A 106 -1.24 15.11 -16.69
C ARG A 106 -0.40 16.22 -16.06
N ASP A 107 0.05 17.19 -16.83
CA ASP A 107 0.92 18.27 -16.33
C ASP A 107 0.23 19.08 -15.23
N LEU A 108 -1.07 19.37 -15.41
CA LEU A 108 -1.86 20.06 -14.40
C LEU A 108 -2.00 19.21 -13.12
N THR A 109 -2.34 17.94 -13.27
CA THR A 109 -2.50 17.00 -12.16
C THR A 109 -1.20 16.79 -11.38
N GLU A 110 -0.08 16.65 -12.12
CA GLU A 110 1.26 16.52 -11.55
C GLU A 110 1.65 17.78 -10.76
N ASN A 111 1.38 18.96 -11.31
CA ASN A 111 1.68 20.22 -10.62
C ASN A 111 0.90 20.34 -9.30
N ILE A 112 -0.39 20.05 -9.31
CA ILE A 112 -1.24 20.08 -8.10
C ILE A 112 -0.74 19.07 -7.07
N TYR A 113 -0.53 17.82 -7.50
CA TYR A 113 -0.05 16.79 -6.57
C TYR A 113 1.31 17.11 -5.97
N THR A 114 2.28 17.53 -6.80
CA THR A 114 3.66 17.76 -6.34
C THR A 114 3.76 19.03 -5.50
N ASN A 115 3.21 20.16 -5.97
CA ASN A 115 3.45 21.46 -5.37
C ASN A 115 2.42 21.84 -4.32
N ASP A 116 1.14 21.53 -4.54
CA ASP A 116 0.08 21.91 -3.63
C ASP A 116 -0.21 20.86 -2.55
N HIS A 117 0.07 19.59 -2.83
CA HIS A 117 -0.15 18.51 -1.88
C HIS A 117 1.16 18.01 -1.25
N LEU A 118 1.95 17.25 -2.00
CA LEU A 118 3.08 16.48 -1.47
C LEU A 118 4.14 17.36 -0.81
N ASN A 119 4.61 18.41 -1.48
CA ASN A 119 5.64 19.29 -0.92
C ASN A 119 5.17 19.97 0.37
N LYS A 120 3.94 20.48 0.40
CA LYS A 120 3.39 21.14 1.59
C LYS A 120 3.20 20.14 2.74
N GLN A 121 2.72 18.93 2.42
CA GLN A 121 2.55 17.85 3.38
C GLN A 121 3.89 17.43 4.00
N LEU A 122 4.93 17.19 3.18
CA LEU A 122 6.26 16.78 3.64
C LEU A 122 6.91 17.83 4.55
N VAL A 123 6.82 19.11 4.20
CA VAL A 123 7.34 20.21 5.04
C VAL A 123 6.62 20.24 6.38
N GLY A 124 5.29 20.16 6.37
CA GLY A 124 4.47 20.14 7.59
C GLY A 124 4.76 18.91 8.46
N TRP A 125 4.85 17.75 7.85
CA TRP A 125 5.18 16.48 8.50
C TRP A 125 6.55 16.51 9.17
N ASN A 126 7.60 16.88 8.44
CA ASN A 126 8.97 16.92 8.97
C ASN A 126 9.09 17.88 10.16
N ARG A 127 8.47 19.07 10.07
CA ARG A 127 8.44 20.01 11.19
C ARG A 127 7.76 19.40 12.40
N SER A 128 6.53 18.90 12.23
CA SER A 128 5.72 18.37 13.34
C SER A 128 6.37 17.12 13.96
N LEU A 129 6.99 16.26 13.17
CA LEU A 129 7.71 15.08 13.66
C LEU A 129 8.96 15.46 14.46
N THR A 130 9.71 16.47 13.99
CA THR A 130 10.88 16.99 14.70
C THR A 130 10.49 17.62 16.05
N GLU A 131 9.46 18.44 16.08
CA GLU A 131 8.92 19.06 17.30
C GLU A 131 8.43 18.02 18.31
N ALA A 132 7.89 16.89 17.83
CA ALA A 132 7.46 15.75 18.63
C ALA A 132 8.59 14.79 19.05
N GLY A 133 9.86 15.12 18.75
CA GLY A 133 11.00 14.26 19.06
C GLY A 133 10.95 12.89 18.37
N GLY A 134 10.42 12.83 17.15
CA GLY A 134 10.32 11.61 16.35
C GLY A 134 9.17 10.67 16.74
N LYS A 135 8.24 11.09 17.58
CA LYS A 135 7.12 10.26 18.09
C LYS A 135 5.79 10.71 17.50
N THR A 136 5.09 9.80 16.83
CA THR A 136 3.79 10.09 16.20
C THR A 136 2.60 9.83 17.13
N GLY A 137 2.80 9.13 18.22
CA GLY A 137 1.71 8.61 19.08
C GLY A 137 1.08 7.32 18.57
N LEU A 138 1.42 6.87 17.36
CA LEU A 138 1.01 5.57 16.83
C LEU A 138 1.71 4.41 17.54
N PRO A 139 1.14 3.19 17.51
CA PRO A 139 1.87 1.98 17.84
C PRO A 139 3.16 1.90 17.02
N ARG A 140 4.25 1.50 17.66
CA ARG A 140 5.55 1.40 16.98
C ARG A 140 5.70 0.05 16.27
N GLN A 141 6.36 0.03 15.16
CA GLN A 141 6.70 -1.19 14.45
C GLN A 141 7.54 -2.15 15.32
N LEU A 142 8.39 -1.61 16.19
CA LEU A 142 9.15 -2.37 17.19
C LEU A 142 8.26 -3.19 18.14
N ASP A 143 7.03 -2.79 18.37
CA ASP A 143 6.11 -3.48 19.24
C ASP A 143 5.18 -4.46 18.48
N PHE A 144 5.38 -4.63 17.17
CA PHE A 144 4.50 -5.41 16.30
C PHE A 144 4.30 -6.85 16.78
N TYR A 145 5.38 -7.60 16.97
CA TYR A 145 5.28 -8.99 17.40
C TYR A 145 4.52 -9.12 18.73
N SER A 146 4.88 -8.33 19.71
CA SER A 146 4.30 -8.39 21.05
C SER A 146 2.81 -8.01 21.09
N ARG A 147 2.40 -7.08 20.23
CA ARG A 147 1.02 -6.55 20.19
C ARG A 147 0.10 -7.35 19.28
N CYS A 148 0.60 -7.80 18.14
CA CYS A 148 -0.24 -8.36 17.09
C CYS A 148 -0.11 -9.88 16.97
N VAL A 149 1.11 -10.42 17.09
CA VAL A 149 1.37 -11.84 16.84
C VAL A 149 1.26 -12.66 18.13
N ARG A 150 1.97 -12.26 19.19
CA ARG A 150 1.99 -12.99 20.45
C ARG A 150 0.61 -13.11 21.12
N THR A 151 -0.28 -12.18 20.87
CA THR A 151 -1.62 -12.15 21.47
C THR A 151 -2.64 -13.01 20.72
N ALA A 152 -2.30 -13.50 19.54
CA ALA A 152 -3.17 -14.36 18.75
C ALA A 152 -3.39 -15.72 19.45
N ARG A 153 -4.64 -16.19 19.41
CA ARG A 153 -5.03 -17.48 20.01
C ARG A 153 -5.09 -18.62 19.01
N GLU A 154 -5.02 -18.30 17.74
CA GLU A 154 -5.14 -19.23 16.62
C GLU A 154 -3.91 -19.15 15.74
N ARG A 155 -3.74 -20.15 14.85
CA ARG A 155 -2.70 -20.07 13.83
C ARG A 155 -2.77 -18.74 13.10
N THR A 156 -1.66 -18.01 13.09
CA THR A 156 -1.56 -16.71 12.49
C THR A 156 -0.60 -16.72 11.31
N VAL A 157 -1.08 -16.28 10.16
CA VAL A 157 -0.23 -16.00 9.01
C VAL A 157 0.02 -14.51 8.93
N VAL A 158 1.29 -14.13 9.04
CA VAL A 158 1.75 -12.75 8.90
C VAL A 158 2.30 -12.58 7.49
N ILE A 159 1.64 -11.78 6.68
CA ILE A 159 2.11 -11.43 5.32
C ILE A 159 2.82 -10.08 5.42
N ILE A 160 4.13 -10.09 5.20
CA ILE A 160 4.95 -8.89 5.17
C ILE A 160 5.18 -8.55 3.70
N SER A 161 4.51 -7.52 3.21
CA SER A 161 4.68 -7.02 1.84
C SER A 161 5.67 -5.87 1.86
N ASP A 162 6.82 -6.09 1.23
CA ASP A 162 7.93 -5.14 1.15
C ASP A 162 7.47 -3.88 0.42
N ALA A 163 7.71 -2.72 1.05
CA ALA A 163 7.29 -1.41 0.57
C ALA A 163 5.76 -1.19 0.43
N LEU A 164 4.90 -1.96 1.12
CA LEU A 164 3.46 -1.76 1.09
C LEU A 164 3.08 -0.49 1.88
N ARG A 165 2.96 0.63 1.20
CA ARG A 165 2.57 1.90 1.80
C ARG A 165 1.10 1.89 2.25
N TYR A 166 0.75 2.81 3.17
CA TYR A 166 -0.56 2.84 3.83
C TYR A 166 -1.75 2.91 2.84
N GLU A 167 -1.67 3.75 1.78
CA GLU A 167 -2.76 3.89 0.81
C GLU A 167 -2.98 2.61 -0.02
N VAL A 168 -1.93 1.81 -0.26
CA VAL A 168 -2.07 0.49 -0.91
C VAL A 168 -2.69 -0.51 0.06
N GLY A 169 -2.29 -0.46 1.34
CA GLY A 169 -2.93 -1.21 2.42
C GLY A 169 -4.42 -0.86 2.56
N ARG A 170 -4.79 0.41 2.36
CA ARG A 170 -6.18 0.87 2.32
C ARG A 170 -6.95 0.23 1.17
N THR A 171 -6.35 0.16 -0.01
CA THR A 171 -6.96 -0.51 -1.18
C THR A 171 -7.21 -2.00 -0.91
N LEU A 172 -6.25 -2.70 -0.31
CA LEU A 172 -6.40 -4.10 0.09
C LEU A 172 -7.50 -4.27 1.14
N PHE A 173 -7.54 -3.39 2.14
CA PHE A 173 -8.56 -3.39 3.17
C PHE A 173 -9.99 -3.24 2.59
N GLU A 174 -10.20 -2.28 1.70
CA GLU A 174 -11.49 -2.07 1.03
C GLU A 174 -11.90 -3.31 0.23
N ARG A 175 -10.95 -3.95 -0.44
CA ARG A 175 -11.20 -5.20 -1.18
C ARG A 175 -11.57 -6.37 -0.28
N LEU A 176 -10.91 -6.50 0.88
CA LEU A 176 -11.23 -7.52 1.89
C LEU A 176 -12.62 -7.28 2.49
N GLN A 177 -12.96 -6.02 2.79
CA GLN A 177 -14.30 -5.67 3.31
C GLN A 177 -15.42 -5.91 2.30
N ALA A 178 -15.16 -5.81 1.01
CA ALA A 178 -16.13 -6.11 -0.03
C ALA A 178 -16.42 -7.62 -0.18
N ASP A 179 -15.62 -8.48 0.42
CA ASP A 179 -15.85 -9.92 0.46
C ASP A 179 -16.64 -10.30 1.72
N GLU A 180 -17.88 -10.74 1.56
CA GLU A 180 -18.78 -11.13 2.68
C GLU A 180 -18.21 -12.19 3.63
N LYS A 181 -17.16 -12.92 3.21
CA LYS A 181 -16.49 -13.96 4.00
C LYS A 181 -15.31 -13.42 4.80
N CYS A 182 -14.97 -12.15 4.66
CA CYS A 182 -13.84 -11.52 5.32
C CYS A 182 -14.32 -10.47 6.33
N THR A 183 -13.70 -10.47 7.51
CA THR A 183 -13.76 -9.36 8.45
C THR A 183 -12.38 -8.77 8.56
N ALA A 184 -12.22 -7.51 8.19
CA ALA A 184 -10.93 -6.84 8.18
C ALA A 184 -10.98 -5.55 9.02
N THR A 185 -9.84 -5.20 9.60
CA THR A 185 -9.59 -3.91 10.25
C THR A 185 -8.30 -3.32 9.70
N LEU A 186 -8.24 -2.01 9.58
CA LEU A 186 -7.04 -1.29 9.17
C LEU A 186 -6.57 -0.38 10.29
N SER A 187 -5.29 -0.41 10.59
CA SER A 187 -4.65 0.51 11.54
C SER A 187 -3.29 0.96 11.02
N ALA A 188 -2.84 2.12 11.48
CA ALA A 188 -1.51 2.63 11.17
C ALA A 188 -0.54 2.31 12.31
N MET A 189 0.74 2.16 11.96
CA MET A 189 1.84 2.12 12.93
C MET A 189 3.01 2.97 12.45
N GLN A 190 3.80 3.44 13.41
CA GLN A 190 5.01 4.20 13.13
C GLN A 190 6.14 3.25 12.76
N ALA A 191 6.67 3.36 11.54
CA ALA A 191 7.84 2.63 11.09
C ALA A 191 9.10 3.04 11.88
N VAL A 192 10.09 2.14 11.90
CA VAL A 192 11.43 2.46 12.40
C VAL A 192 12.10 3.49 11.50
N LEU A 193 13.01 4.28 12.08
CA LEU A 193 13.84 5.23 11.35
C LEU A 193 15.33 4.91 11.57
N PRO A 194 16.13 4.87 10.51
CA PRO A 194 15.78 5.03 9.10
C PRO A 194 14.89 3.89 8.59
N SER A 195 13.92 4.22 7.72
CA SER A 195 12.97 3.26 7.16
C SER A 195 13.57 2.59 5.91
N TYR A 196 14.11 1.39 6.08
CA TYR A 196 14.63 0.56 4.99
C TYR A 196 14.44 -0.93 5.32
N THR A 197 14.47 -1.77 4.30
CA THR A 197 14.08 -3.18 4.37
C THR A 197 14.70 -3.95 5.54
N ARG A 198 16.02 -3.90 5.73
CA ARG A 198 16.69 -4.70 6.79
C ARG A 198 16.20 -4.32 8.18
N PHE A 199 16.03 -3.02 8.45
CA PHE A 199 15.59 -2.57 9.77
C PHE A 199 14.09 -2.82 9.99
N GLY A 200 13.26 -2.52 9.01
CA GLY A 200 11.83 -2.79 9.06
C GLY A 200 11.52 -4.28 9.24
N MET A 201 12.17 -5.15 8.46
CA MET A 201 12.01 -6.60 8.58
C MET A 201 12.44 -7.14 9.95
N ALA A 202 13.53 -6.63 10.51
CA ALA A 202 14.00 -6.99 11.84
C ALA A 202 13.03 -6.50 12.94
N ALA A 203 12.48 -5.31 12.78
CA ALA A 203 11.54 -4.71 13.74
C ALA A 203 10.22 -5.49 13.87
N LEU A 204 9.84 -6.25 12.85
CA LEU A 204 8.63 -7.09 12.85
C LEU A 204 8.84 -8.45 13.52
N LEU A 205 10.07 -8.83 13.86
CA LEU A 205 10.42 -10.07 14.55
C LEU A 205 10.30 -9.91 16.07
N PRO A 206 10.15 -11.02 16.82
CA PRO A 206 10.27 -10.98 18.28
C PRO A 206 11.68 -10.58 18.71
N HIS A 207 11.78 -9.63 19.63
CA HIS A 207 13.06 -9.14 20.13
C HIS A 207 12.94 -8.52 21.52
N LYS A 208 14.05 -8.54 22.24
CA LYS A 208 14.30 -7.73 23.44
C LYS A 208 15.12 -6.51 23.08
N ARG A 209 16.07 -6.68 22.15
CA ARG A 209 17.01 -5.64 21.70
C ARG A 209 17.22 -5.74 20.20
N ILE A 210 17.11 -4.62 19.51
CA ILE A 210 17.52 -4.45 18.11
C ILE A 210 18.71 -3.49 18.09
N GLU A 211 19.73 -3.84 17.33
CA GLU A 211 20.91 -3.02 17.15
C GLU A 211 21.11 -2.70 15.68
N LEU A 212 21.19 -1.41 15.39
CA LEU A 212 21.60 -0.90 14.08
C LEU A 212 23.11 -0.60 14.13
N CYS A 213 23.88 -1.34 13.35
CA CYS A 213 25.32 -1.17 13.26
C CYS A 213 25.67 0.02 12.33
N PRO A 214 26.88 0.62 12.49
CA PRO A 214 27.32 1.73 11.62
C PRO A 214 27.37 1.40 10.13
N ASP A 215 27.51 0.13 9.78
CA ASP A 215 27.50 -0.40 8.41
C ASP A 215 26.09 -0.77 7.93
N LEU A 216 25.06 -0.30 8.61
CA LEU A 216 23.64 -0.55 8.34
C LEU A 216 23.21 -2.02 8.46
N ARG A 217 24.03 -2.89 9.04
CA ARG A 217 23.57 -4.22 9.45
C ARG A 217 22.67 -4.11 10.67
N VAL A 218 21.69 -5.01 10.76
CA VAL A 218 20.74 -5.06 11.88
C VAL A 218 20.85 -6.42 12.55
N THR A 219 20.94 -6.41 13.87
CA THR A 219 20.88 -7.63 14.66
C THR A 219 19.71 -7.60 15.64
N VAL A 220 19.12 -8.77 15.87
CA VAL A 220 18.06 -9.01 16.84
C VAL A 220 18.59 -9.93 17.93
N ASP A 221 18.68 -9.42 19.16
CA ASP A 221 19.24 -10.15 20.31
C ASP A 221 20.63 -10.75 19.98
N GLY A 222 21.46 -9.99 19.23
CA GLY A 222 22.79 -10.39 18.78
C GLY A 222 22.82 -11.34 17.56
N LYS A 223 21.67 -11.69 16.98
CA LYS A 223 21.58 -12.56 15.80
C LYS A 223 21.35 -11.74 14.53
N PRO A 224 21.98 -12.08 13.39
CA PRO A 224 21.70 -11.43 12.13
C PRO A 224 20.31 -11.77 11.61
N THR A 225 19.77 -10.90 10.72
CA THR A 225 18.41 -11.05 10.15
C THR A 225 18.37 -10.72 8.65
N ASP A 226 19.50 -10.85 7.97
CA ASP A 226 19.64 -10.46 6.56
C ASP A 226 18.89 -11.39 5.60
N ASP A 227 18.79 -12.67 5.94
CA ASP A 227 18.14 -13.68 5.11
C ASP A 227 16.97 -14.39 5.82
N LEU A 228 16.22 -15.15 5.02
CA LEU A 228 15.02 -15.86 5.48
C LEU A 228 15.31 -16.86 6.61
N LYS A 229 16.42 -17.61 6.53
CA LYS A 229 16.79 -18.61 7.52
C LYS A 229 17.16 -17.98 8.86
N GLN A 230 17.87 -16.86 8.80
CA GLN A 230 18.23 -16.08 10.00
C GLN A 230 16.98 -15.53 10.68
N ARG A 231 16.02 -14.98 9.91
CA ARG A 231 14.74 -14.50 10.43
C ARG A 231 13.90 -15.62 11.03
N GLU A 232 13.86 -16.78 10.38
CA GLU A 232 13.21 -17.99 10.91
C GLU A 232 13.84 -18.43 12.24
N ALA A 233 15.14 -18.46 12.34
CA ALA A 233 15.85 -18.83 13.58
C ALA A 233 15.57 -17.85 14.74
N VAL A 234 15.39 -16.56 14.45
CA VAL A 234 14.98 -15.57 15.46
C VAL A 234 13.53 -15.82 15.89
N LEU A 235 12.63 -16.06 14.94
CA LEU A 235 11.22 -16.32 15.22
C LEU A 235 11.03 -17.60 16.02
N GLN A 236 11.69 -18.69 15.63
CA GLN A 236 11.64 -20.00 16.28
C GLN A 236 12.23 -20.01 17.69
N ALA A 237 13.15 -19.11 18.00
CA ALA A 237 13.68 -18.96 19.34
C ALA A 237 12.63 -18.52 20.38
N VAL A 238 11.54 -17.89 19.92
CA VAL A 238 10.41 -17.43 20.75
C VAL A 238 9.16 -18.25 20.49
N GLN A 239 8.93 -18.62 19.25
CA GLN A 239 7.78 -19.43 18.81
C GLN A 239 8.30 -20.67 18.06
N PRO A 240 8.54 -21.80 18.74
CA PRO A 240 9.16 -22.99 18.15
C PRO A 240 8.40 -23.54 16.93
N ASN A 241 7.07 -23.52 16.96
CA ASN A 241 6.21 -23.96 15.88
C ASN A 241 5.96 -22.80 14.90
N SER A 242 7.01 -22.29 14.27
CA SER A 242 6.90 -21.20 13.30
C SER A 242 7.77 -21.42 12.09
N ARG A 243 7.40 -20.76 10.99
CA ARG A 243 8.14 -20.76 9.73
C ARG A 243 8.20 -19.39 9.10
N CYS A 244 9.26 -19.18 8.31
CA CYS A 244 9.40 -18.07 7.39
C CYS A 244 9.41 -18.61 5.95
N LEU A 245 8.53 -18.11 5.10
CA LEU A 245 8.34 -18.54 3.71
C LEU A 245 8.44 -17.34 2.77
N ARG A 246 8.92 -17.56 1.54
CA ARG A 246 8.75 -16.58 0.47
C ARG A 246 7.41 -16.79 -0.21
N PHE A 247 6.75 -15.71 -0.58
CA PHE A 247 5.52 -15.78 -1.35
C PHE A 247 5.72 -16.56 -2.66
N ASP A 248 6.81 -16.31 -3.39
CA ASP A 248 7.11 -16.97 -4.65
C ASP A 248 7.26 -18.49 -4.52
N ASP A 249 7.78 -18.99 -3.40
CA ASP A 249 7.92 -20.42 -3.16
C ASP A 249 6.56 -21.10 -2.99
N ILE A 250 5.59 -20.43 -2.37
CA ILE A 250 4.28 -21.03 -2.02
C ILE A 250 3.17 -20.71 -3.04
N ARG A 251 3.33 -19.69 -3.89
CA ARG A 251 2.27 -19.24 -4.80
C ARG A 251 1.84 -20.31 -5.82
N SER A 252 2.74 -21.21 -6.22
CA SER A 252 2.50 -22.26 -7.20
C SER A 252 2.32 -23.66 -6.58
N MET A 253 2.50 -23.84 -5.28
CA MET A 253 2.40 -25.14 -4.58
C MET A 253 1.00 -25.74 -4.69
N LYS A 254 0.91 -27.06 -4.72
CA LYS A 254 -0.37 -27.76 -4.65
C LYS A 254 -0.96 -27.71 -3.23
N VAL A 255 -2.26 -27.96 -3.12
CA VAL A 255 -2.99 -27.96 -1.83
C VAL A 255 -2.34 -28.90 -0.80
N ALA A 256 -1.90 -30.08 -1.22
CA ALA A 256 -1.25 -31.05 -0.33
C ALA A 256 0.07 -30.53 0.24
N GLU A 257 0.90 -29.91 -0.59
CA GLU A 257 2.18 -29.31 -0.22
C GLU A 257 1.99 -28.15 0.77
N LEU A 258 0.99 -27.27 0.51
CA LEU A 258 0.63 -26.20 1.42
C LEU A 258 0.18 -26.74 2.79
N ARG A 259 -0.67 -27.78 2.79
CA ARG A 259 -1.11 -28.41 4.05
C ARG A 259 0.06 -28.96 4.84
N GLU A 260 0.99 -29.64 4.21
CA GLU A 260 2.19 -30.19 4.87
C GLU A 260 3.01 -29.08 5.55
N ILE A 261 3.28 -27.98 4.84
CA ILE A 261 4.09 -26.88 5.35
C ILE A 261 3.40 -26.14 6.52
N PHE A 262 2.08 -25.95 6.44
CA PHE A 262 1.33 -25.19 7.43
C PHE A 262 0.86 -26.06 8.63
N THR A 263 0.80 -27.38 8.50
CA THR A 263 0.39 -28.27 9.59
C THR A 263 1.38 -28.20 10.74
N GLY A 264 0.87 -28.07 11.97
CA GLY A 264 1.69 -27.98 13.18
C GLY A 264 2.36 -26.62 13.41
N GLN A 265 2.16 -25.64 12.52
CA GLN A 265 2.67 -24.30 12.74
C GLN A 265 1.64 -23.43 13.47
N ASP A 266 2.09 -22.66 14.45
CA ASP A 266 1.29 -21.65 15.14
C ASP A 266 1.42 -20.29 14.47
N VAL A 267 2.61 -19.96 13.97
CA VAL A 267 2.92 -18.69 13.30
C VAL A 267 3.67 -18.95 12.01
N VAL A 268 3.21 -18.37 10.90
CA VAL A 268 3.91 -18.41 9.62
C VAL A 268 4.09 -16.99 9.09
N TYR A 269 5.33 -16.59 8.88
CA TYR A 269 5.68 -15.34 8.20
C TYR A 269 5.85 -15.59 6.71
N VAL A 270 5.11 -14.87 5.90
CA VAL A 270 5.21 -14.89 4.43
C VAL A 270 5.77 -13.57 3.94
N TYR A 271 6.95 -13.61 3.35
CA TYR A 271 7.62 -12.44 2.77
C TYR A 271 7.22 -12.28 1.32
N HIS A 272 6.60 -11.17 1.01
CA HIS A 272 6.09 -10.79 -0.30
C HIS A 272 6.86 -9.56 -0.80
N ASN A 273 7.50 -9.63 -1.97
CA ASN A 273 8.40 -8.60 -2.48
C ASN A 273 8.02 -8.14 -3.91
N GLN A 274 6.76 -7.86 -4.16
CA GLN A 274 6.31 -7.46 -5.50
C GLN A 274 6.55 -5.98 -5.77
N ILE A 275 6.34 -5.13 -4.75
CA ILE A 275 6.40 -3.68 -4.90
C ILE A 275 7.85 -3.22 -4.93
N ASP A 276 8.62 -3.56 -3.88
CA ASP A 276 10.02 -3.14 -3.72
C ASP A 276 10.90 -3.63 -4.88
N ALA A 277 10.73 -4.89 -5.30
CA ALA A 277 11.51 -5.47 -6.38
C ALA A 277 11.41 -4.71 -7.72
N ARG A 278 10.30 -4.00 -7.96
CA ARG A 278 10.12 -3.13 -9.14
C ARG A 278 10.48 -1.68 -8.85
N GLY A 279 10.13 -1.17 -7.68
CA GLY A 279 10.36 0.22 -7.31
C GLY A 279 11.84 0.57 -7.09
N ASP A 280 12.66 -0.37 -6.65
CA ASP A 280 14.08 -0.15 -6.33
C ASP A 280 15.01 -0.18 -7.56
N LYS A 281 14.49 -0.49 -8.75
CA LYS A 281 15.31 -0.57 -9.96
C LYS A 281 14.92 0.53 -10.95
N ALA A 282 15.86 1.38 -11.33
CA ALA A 282 15.65 2.45 -12.31
C ALA A 282 15.02 1.99 -13.64
N SER A 283 15.21 0.72 -14.03
CA SER A 283 14.62 0.16 -15.24
C SER A 283 13.14 -0.19 -15.11
N THR A 284 12.63 -0.39 -13.89
CA THR A 284 11.26 -0.85 -13.60
C THR A 284 10.51 0.05 -12.62
N GLU A 285 11.13 1.11 -12.11
CA GLU A 285 10.48 2.01 -11.13
C GLU A 285 9.16 2.61 -11.64
N ASN A 286 9.05 2.83 -12.95
CA ASN A 286 7.83 3.29 -13.60
C ASN A 286 6.67 2.27 -13.48
N GLU A 287 6.95 1.01 -13.18
CA GLU A 287 5.96 -0.06 -13.02
C GLU A 287 5.48 -0.21 -11.56
N VAL A 288 6.02 0.59 -10.63
CA VAL A 288 5.71 0.45 -9.20
C VAL A 288 4.21 0.56 -8.89
N PHE A 289 3.47 1.38 -9.63
CA PHE A 289 2.04 1.50 -9.44
C PHE A 289 1.26 0.28 -9.95
N ALA A 290 1.74 -0.35 -11.02
CA ALA A 290 1.21 -1.65 -11.46
C ALA A 290 1.55 -2.76 -10.45
N ALA A 291 2.77 -2.74 -9.91
CA ALA A 291 3.20 -3.66 -8.87
C ALA A 291 2.35 -3.56 -7.59
N CYS A 292 1.87 -2.35 -7.22
CA CYS A 292 0.94 -2.16 -6.11
C CYS A 292 -0.40 -2.89 -6.34
N GLU A 293 -0.97 -2.80 -7.54
CA GLU A 293 -2.22 -3.51 -7.85
C GLU A 293 -2.02 -5.03 -7.87
N GLU A 294 -0.94 -5.50 -8.48
CA GLU A 294 -0.59 -6.92 -8.48
C GLU A 294 -0.38 -7.43 -7.06
N ALA A 295 0.28 -6.66 -6.19
CA ALA A 295 0.47 -7.02 -4.79
C ALA A 295 -0.86 -7.19 -4.05
N VAL A 296 -1.82 -6.28 -4.27
CA VAL A 296 -3.17 -6.39 -3.71
C VAL A 296 -3.87 -7.65 -4.21
N ASP A 297 -3.78 -7.95 -5.52
CA ASP A 297 -4.35 -9.15 -6.13
C ASP A 297 -3.73 -10.43 -5.56
N GLU A 298 -2.41 -10.48 -5.47
CA GLU A 298 -1.65 -11.64 -4.98
C GLU A 298 -1.92 -11.92 -3.51
N ILE A 299 -1.92 -10.89 -2.65
CA ILE A 299 -2.19 -11.04 -1.22
C ILE A 299 -3.64 -11.51 -1.01
N PHE A 300 -4.60 -10.91 -1.69
CA PHE A 300 -6.01 -11.32 -1.61
C PHE A 300 -6.21 -12.76 -2.05
N ALA A 301 -5.60 -13.17 -3.17
CA ALA A 301 -5.66 -14.54 -3.66
C ALA A 301 -4.99 -15.54 -2.70
N LEU A 302 -3.85 -15.15 -2.10
CA LEU A 302 -3.14 -15.97 -1.12
C LEU A 302 -4.01 -16.23 0.12
N ILE A 303 -4.64 -15.20 0.67
CA ILE A 303 -5.55 -15.30 1.82
C ILE A 303 -6.65 -16.32 1.52
N LYS A 304 -7.36 -16.15 0.40
CA LYS A 304 -8.42 -17.10 -0.01
C LYS A 304 -7.91 -18.53 -0.16
N ARG A 305 -6.76 -18.68 -0.77
CA ARG A 305 -6.16 -19.98 -1.00
C ARG A 305 -5.74 -20.67 0.30
N LEU A 306 -5.08 -19.96 1.21
CA LEU A 306 -4.64 -20.51 2.50
C LEU A 306 -5.83 -20.83 3.41
N THR A 307 -6.90 -20.03 3.37
CA THR A 307 -8.13 -20.31 4.11
C THR A 307 -8.70 -21.67 3.73
N VAL A 308 -8.75 -22.01 2.44
CA VAL A 308 -9.27 -23.31 1.97
C VAL A 308 -8.25 -24.43 2.12
N SER A 309 -6.98 -24.17 1.79
CA SER A 309 -5.95 -25.22 1.66
C SER A 309 -5.29 -25.56 2.98
N ALA A 310 -5.06 -24.58 3.85
CA ALA A 310 -4.31 -24.72 5.11
C ALA A 310 -5.17 -24.53 6.35
N ASN A 311 -6.49 -24.37 6.19
CA ASN A 311 -7.44 -24.15 7.30
C ASN A 311 -6.96 -22.99 8.21
N THR A 312 -6.58 -21.87 7.61
CA THR A 312 -6.13 -20.67 8.32
C THR A 312 -7.18 -19.58 8.19
N ILE A 313 -7.54 -18.95 9.29
CA ILE A 313 -8.57 -17.91 9.34
C ILE A 313 -8.07 -16.59 9.89
N HIS A 314 -6.90 -16.56 10.53
CA HIS A 314 -6.33 -15.35 11.11
C HIS A 314 -5.10 -14.90 10.31
N TYR A 315 -5.19 -13.71 9.75
CA TYR A 315 -4.16 -13.09 8.92
C TYR A 315 -3.80 -11.71 9.44
N ILE A 316 -2.53 -11.38 9.42
CA ILE A 316 -2.00 -10.04 9.66
C ILE A 316 -1.22 -9.63 8.43
N ILE A 317 -1.62 -8.56 7.79
CA ILE A 317 -0.88 -8.00 6.65
C ILE A 317 -0.19 -6.73 7.12
N THR A 318 1.10 -6.63 6.85
CA THR A 318 1.92 -5.49 7.27
C THR A 318 3.00 -5.17 6.25
N ALA A 319 3.71 -4.07 6.48
CA ALA A 319 4.86 -3.65 5.70
C ALA A 319 6.08 -3.45 6.61
N ASP A 320 7.25 -3.60 6.05
CA ASP A 320 8.51 -3.22 6.68
C ASP A 320 8.78 -1.71 6.57
N HIS A 321 8.47 -1.12 5.41
CA HIS A 321 8.48 0.32 5.15
C HIS A 321 7.46 0.69 4.07
N GLY A 322 7.35 1.98 3.76
CA GLY A 322 6.65 2.50 2.60
C GLY A 322 7.63 3.13 1.61
N PHE A 323 7.12 3.82 0.61
CA PHE A 323 7.92 4.57 -0.36
C PHE A 323 7.22 5.87 -0.76
N LEU A 324 8.00 6.79 -1.31
CA LEU A 324 7.49 7.97 -2.02
C LEU A 324 7.95 7.85 -3.47
N TYR A 325 7.01 8.02 -4.38
CA TYR A 325 7.28 8.02 -5.81
C TYR A 325 6.46 9.09 -6.50
N LYS A 326 7.11 9.88 -7.32
CA LYS A 326 6.49 10.84 -8.22
C LYS A 326 7.13 10.73 -9.61
N ARG A 327 6.40 11.08 -10.61
CA ARG A 327 6.86 11.14 -12.00
C ARG A 327 7.33 12.50 -12.42
#